data_e7b9dfd9666fe3860eb8e8a5bce4f78c
#
_entry.id   e7b9dfd9666fe3860eb8e8a5bce4f78c
#
_cell.length_a   1.000
_cell.length_b   1.000
_cell.length_c   1.000
_cell.angle_alpha   90.00
_cell.angle_beta   90.00
_cell.angle_gamma   90.00
#
_symmetry.space_group_name_H-M   'P 1'
#
loop_
_entity.id
_entity.type
_entity.pdbx_description
1 polymer ?
#
loop_
_entity_poly.entity_id
_entity_poly.type
_entity_poly.pdbx_seq_one_letter_code
_entity_poly.pdbx_strand_id
1 'polypeptide(L)'
;MQTVKHSAMALFLAVITFTAGAHPHSFISLKTELVTDGTQLSGLKMRWTMDEITSADLLYDAGNAKPGDEIWKKLAAEVMANVLGQHYFTEFWHNGQKVKFMNRPTEYGMSRDGHQAVLTFVLPLAHPQPLAGQTYTFSTFDPTYYVDMSYAKESDVTLPTTLHNSCKIAVHTANLSEETLNFAVSLDIEDA
;
A
#
# COMPACT_ATOMS: atom_id res chain seq x y z
N MET A 1 40.54 -45.85 1.49
CA MET A 1 39.37 -45.64 2.37
C MET A 1 39.10 -44.19 2.77
N GLN A 2 39.91 -43.21 2.40
CA GLN A 2 39.70 -41.76 2.74
C GLN A 2 38.82 -40.99 1.75
N THR A 3 38.78 -41.40 0.47
CA THR A 3 38.02 -40.71 -0.56
C THR A 3 36.50 -40.85 -0.46
N VAL A 4 36.00 -41.97 0.14
CA VAL A 4 34.56 -42.20 0.31
C VAL A 4 33.92 -41.34 1.38
N LYS A 5 34.70 -40.93 2.42
CA LYS A 5 34.20 -40.11 3.50
C LYS A 5 33.93 -38.64 3.10
N HIS A 6 34.69 -38.13 2.14
CA HIS A 6 34.51 -36.74 1.68
C HIS A 6 33.31 -36.60 0.69
N SER A 7 33.03 -37.65 -0.09
CA SER A 7 31.87 -37.66 -1.01
C SER A 7 30.54 -37.76 -0.26
N ALA A 8 30.48 -38.45 0.89
CA ALA A 8 29.26 -38.54 1.71
C ALA A 8 28.95 -37.22 2.43
N MET A 9 30.00 -36.46 2.82
CA MET A 9 29.80 -35.17 3.50
C MET A 9 29.41 -34.06 2.52
N ALA A 10 29.88 -34.09 1.28
CA ALA A 10 29.47 -33.15 0.22
C ALA A 10 28.01 -33.37 -0.22
N LEU A 11 27.51 -34.60 -0.16
CA LEU A 11 26.12 -34.91 -0.54
C LEU A 11 25.12 -34.49 0.56
N PHE A 12 25.55 -34.36 1.82
CA PHE A 12 24.66 -33.95 2.92
C PHE A 12 24.47 -32.43 3.01
N LEU A 13 25.37 -31.64 2.43
CA LEU A 13 25.23 -30.18 2.38
C LEU A 13 24.32 -29.68 1.25
N ALA A 14 23.99 -30.54 0.26
CA ALA A 14 23.20 -30.16 -0.91
C ALA A 14 21.68 -30.27 -0.70
N VAL A 15 21.19 -30.65 0.48
CA VAL A 15 19.74 -30.93 0.74
C VAL A 15 19.07 -29.88 1.62
N ILE A 16 19.77 -28.83 2.03
CA ILE A 16 19.14 -27.73 2.77
C ILE A 16 18.77 -26.63 1.76
N THR A 17 17.80 -26.91 0.90
CA THR A 17 17.07 -25.86 0.20
C THR A 17 16.09 -25.27 1.20
N PHE A 18 16.46 -24.15 1.81
CA PHE A 18 15.48 -23.32 2.47
C PHE A 18 14.53 -22.81 1.38
N THR A 19 13.26 -23.17 1.48
CA THR A 19 12.21 -22.44 0.78
C THR A 19 12.19 -21.04 1.39
N ALA A 20 12.82 -20.08 0.72
CA ALA A 20 12.62 -18.68 1.04
C ALA A 20 11.16 -18.37 0.70
N GLY A 21 10.29 -18.41 1.70
CA GLY A 21 8.94 -17.89 1.56
C GLY A 21 9.04 -16.37 1.46
N ALA A 22 8.55 -15.77 0.38
CA ALA A 22 8.37 -14.33 0.33
C ALA A 22 7.33 -13.97 1.41
N HIS A 23 7.81 -13.33 2.46
CA HIS A 23 6.98 -12.73 3.49
C HIS A 23 7.00 -11.22 3.28
N PRO A 24 5.87 -10.50 3.46
CA PRO A 24 5.90 -9.06 3.42
C PRO A 24 6.88 -8.53 4.47
N HIS A 25 7.71 -7.58 4.06
CA HIS A 25 8.72 -6.95 4.92
C HIS A 25 8.19 -5.69 5.59
N SER A 26 7.01 -5.22 5.18
CA SER A 26 6.37 -4.01 5.66
C SER A 26 4.85 -4.20 5.68
N PHE A 27 4.19 -3.60 6.66
CA PHE A 27 2.74 -3.65 6.81
C PHE A 27 2.16 -2.24 6.88
N ILE A 28 1.17 -1.96 6.03
CA ILE A 28 0.49 -0.67 5.99
C ILE A 28 -1.01 -0.87 6.21
N SER A 29 -1.51 -0.31 7.30
CA SER A 29 -2.95 -0.24 7.53
C SER A 29 -3.55 0.93 6.76
N LEU A 30 -4.56 0.64 5.95
CA LEU A 30 -5.20 1.58 5.05
C LEU A 30 -6.49 2.15 5.63
N LYS A 31 -6.70 3.45 5.43
CA LYS A 31 -8.02 4.09 5.52
C LYS A 31 -8.21 5.00 4.33
N THR A 32 -9.42 5.01 3.79
CA THR A 32 -9.78 5.83 2.62
C THR A 32 -11.10 6.55 2.86
N GLU A 33 -11.11 7.83 2.55
CA GLU A 33 -12.33 8.65 2.51
C GLU A 33 -12.58 9.05 1.05
N LEU A 34 -13.79 8.84 0.55
CA LEU A 34 -14.17 9.28 -0.77
C LEU A 34 -14.32 10.79 -0.80
N VAL A 35 -13.66 11.45 -1.74
CA VAL A 35 -13.76 12.89 -1.95
C VAL A 35 -14.75 13.16 -3.06
N THR A 36 -15.74 14.02 -2.78
CA THR A 36 -16.83 14.31 -3.72
C THR A 36 -16.94 15.81 -3.97
N ASP A 37 -17.35 16.16 -5.18
CA ASP A 37 -17.75 17.49 -5.59
C ASP A 37 -19.20 17.43 -6.06
N GLY A 38 -20.12 17.85 -5.18
CA GLY A 38 -21.55 17.75 -5.42
C GLY A 38 -22.00 16.30 -5.65
N THR A 39 -22.39 15.98 -6.89
CA THR A 39 -22.88 14.65 -7.30
C THR A 39 -21.81 13.76 -7.92
N GLN A 40 -20.56 14.19 -7.92
CA GLN A 40 -19.46 13.49 -8.57
C GLN A 40 -18.42 13.05 -7.55
N LEU A 41 -17.85 11.86 -7.78
CA LEU A 41 -16.64 11.41 -7.09
C LEU A 41 -15.43 12.08 -7.76
N SER A 42 -14.66 12.83 -6.99
CA SER A 42 -13.52 13.60 -7.49
C SER A 42 -12.16 13.02 -7.06
N GLY A 43 -12.13 12.14 -6.08
CA GLY A 43 -10.87 11.55 -5.62
C GLY A 43 -11.01 10.66 -4.38
N LEU A 44 -9.87 10.24 -3.89
CA LEU A 44 -9.71 9.45 -2.68
C LEU A 44 -8.75 10.18 -1.72
N LYS A 45 -9.13 10.33 -0.48
CA LYS A 45 -8.24 10.78 0.58
C LYS A 45 -7.74 9.55 1.32
N MET A 46 -6.45 9.31 1.20
CA MET A 46 -5.76 8.12 1.71
C MET A 46 -5.08 8.44 3.04
N ARG A 47 -5.15 7.50 3.98
CA ARG A 47 -4.35 7.49 5.21
C ARG A 47 -3.68 6.13 5.32
N TRP A 48 -2.36 6.12 5.29
CA TRP A 48 -1.52 4.95 5.40
C TRP A 48 -0.77 4.98 6.72
N THR A 49 -1.06 4.04 7.60
CA THR A 49 -0.36 3.90 8.88
C THR A 49 0.62 2.75 8.74
N MET A 50 1.91 3.06 8.78
CA MET A 50 3.00 2.10 8.66
C MET A 50 3.19 1.37 9.99
N ASP A 51 3.60 0.10 9.95
CA ASP A 51 3.98 -0.63 11.16
C ASP A 51 5.19 0.01 11.86
N GLU A 52 5.49 -0.42 13.09
CA GLU A 52 6.55 0.20 13.91
C GLU A 52 7.95 0.00 13.32
N ILE A 53 8.21 -1.13 12.66
CA ILE A 53 9.50 -1.43 12.04
C ILE A 53 9.71 -0.52 10.84
N THR A 54 8.74 -0.48 9.93
CA THR A 54 8.75 0.41 8.74
C THR A 54 8.84 1.88 9.14
N SER A 55 8.25 2.25 10.27
CA SER A 55 8.24 3.62 10.79
C SER A 55 9.55 4.05 11.45
N ALA A 56 10.39 3.10 11.86
CA ALA A 56 11.52 3.38 12.77
C ALA A 56 12.48 4.42 12.20
N ASP A 57 12.90 4.29 10.95
CA ASP A 57 13.83 5.22 10.32
C ASP A 57 13.22 6.61 10.13
N LEU A 58 11.97 6.67 9.66
CA LEU A 58 11.24 7.93 9.48
C LEU A 58 11.07 8.68 10.80
N LEU A 59 10.74 7.96 11.87
CA LEU A 59 10.56 8.54 13.19
C LEU A 59 11.89 8.90 13.86
N TYR A 60 12.96 8.17 13.55
CA TYR A 60 14.32 8.53 13.97
C TYR A 60 14.74 9.86 13.34
N ASP A 61 14.56 10.02 12.03
CA ASP A 61 14.86 11.27 11.31
C ASP A 61 13.99 12.44 11.76
N ALA A 62 12.72 12.19 12.05
CA ALA A 62 11.83 13.20 12.62
C ALA A 62 12.23 13.62 14.04
N GLY A 63 12.89 12.75 14.82
CA GLY A 63 13.31 13.01 16.19
C GLY A 63 12.15 13.49 17.06
N ASN A 64 12.34 14.63 17.74
CA ASN A 64 11.35 15.26 18.61
C ASN A 64 10.51 16.35 17.89
N ALA A 65 10.42 16.29 16.56
CA ALA A 65 9.67 17.25 15.78
C ALA A 65 8.18 17.31 16.18
N LYS A 66 7.66 18.53 16.24
CA LYS A 66 6.26 18.77 16.52
C LYS A 66 5.43 18.68 15.23
N PRO A 67 4.12 18.45 15.34
CA PRO A 67 3.23 18.52 14.19
C PRO A 67 3.39 19.85 13.43
N GLY A 68 3.61 19.76 12.11
CA GLY A 68 3.79 20.93 11.24
C GLY A 68 5.22 21.39 11.03
N ASP A 69 6.21 20.84 11.75
CA ASP A 69 7.62 21.15 11.52
C ASP A 69 8.07 20.76 10.10
N GLU A 70 9.04 21.49 9.55
CA GLU A 70 9.53 21.29 8.17
C GLU A 70 10.05 19.88 7.88
N ILE A 71 10.58 19.20 8.89
CA ILE A 71 11.06 17.82 8.72
C ILE A 71 9.94 16.88 8.25
N TRP A 72 8.70 17.06 8.74
CA TRP A 72 7.56 16.26 8.30
C TRP A 72 7.21 16.45 6.83
N LYS A 73 7.38 17.68 6.31
CA LYS A 73 7.17 17.98 4.88
C LYS A 73 8.25 17.30 4.03
N LYS A 74 9.50 17.32 4.50
CA LYS A 74 10.61 16.66 3.81
C LYS A 74 10.39 15.15 3.74
N LEU A 75 10.13 14.50 4.88
CA LEU A 75 9.86 13.07 4.94
C LEU A 75 8.63 12.67 4.10
N ALA A 76 7.57 13.48 4.16
CA ALA A 76 6.39 13.25 3.31
C ALA A 76 6.73 13.32 1.82
N ALA A 77 7.59 14.25 1.39
CA ALA A 77 7.99 14.38 0.00
C ALA A 77 8.85 13.20 -0.46
N GLU A 78 9.76 12.72 0.38
CA GLU A 78 10.62 11.56 0.08
C GLU A 78 9.78 10.28 -0.08
N VAL A 79 8.87 9.99 0.86
CA VAL A 79 7.98 8.84 0.75
C VAL A 79 7.02 8.97 -0.43
N MET A 80 6.46 10.17 -0.64
CA MET A 80 5.55 10.42 -1.75
C MET A 80 6.21 10.24 -3.11
N ALA A 81 7.51 10.54 -3.26
CA ALA A 81 8.24 10.30 -4.50
C ALA A 81 8.22 8.80 -4.89
N ASN A 82 8.41 7.90 -3.91
CA ASN A 82 8.32 6.46 -4.12
C ASN A 82 6.89 6.03 -4.44
N VAL A 83 5.90 6.54 -3.70
CA VAL A 83 4.47 6.24 -3.92
C VAL A 83 4.02 6.66 -5.33
N LEU A 84 4.50 7.80 -5.82
CA LEU A 84 4.25 8.26 -7.20
C LEU A 84 4.85 7.31 -8.23
N GLY A 85 6.08 6.84 -8.02
CA GLY A 85 6.76 5.89 -8.90
C GLY A 85 5.98 4.58 -9.08
N GLN A 86 5.21 4.19 -8.07
CA GLN A 86 4.36 2.99 -8.05
C GLN A 86 2.88 3.28 -8.36
N HIS A 87 2.57 4.38 -9.01
CA HIS A 87 1.19 4.78 -9.34
C HIS A 87 0.26 4.76 -8.10
N TYR A 88 0.76 5.22 -6.96
CA TYR A 88 0.08 5.24 -5.66
C TYR A 88 -0.29 3.86 -5.11
N PHE A 89 0.24 2.77 -5.65
CA PHE A 89 -0.18 1.40 -5.33
C PHE A 89 -1.70 1.21 -5.44
N THR A 90 -2.39 2.09 -6.18
CA THR A 90 -3.86 2.14 -6.18
C THR A 90 -4.40 2.12 -7.60
N GLU A 91 -5.34 1.23 -7.83
CA GLU A 91 -6.11 1.13 -9.06
C GLU A 91 -7.58 1.45 -8.80
N PHE A 92 -8.21 2.14 -9.74
CA PHE A 92 -9.61 2.52 -9.68
C PHE A 92 -10.33 2.11 -10.97
N TRP A 93 -11.51 1.50 -10.83
CA TRP A 93 -12.21 0.87 -11.93
C TRP A 93 -13.70 1.27 -11.96
N HIS A 94 -14.21 1.48 -13.17
CA HIS A 94 -15.63 1.71 -13.45
C HIS A 94 -16.04 0.88 -14.68
N ASN A 95 -17.04 0.02 -14.53
CA ASN A 95 -17.53 -0.84 -15.62
C ASN A 95 -16.42 -1.61 -16.35
N GLY A 96 -15.44 -2.15 -15.61
CA GLY A 96 -14.33 -2.90 -16.15
C GLY A 96 -13.26 -2.05 -16.86
N GLN A 97 -13.38 -0.73 -16.83
CA GLN A 97 -12.40 0.20 -17.38
C GLN A 97 -11.63 0.90 -16.26
N LYS A 98 -10.30 0.98 -16.40
CA LYS A 98 -9.45 1.67 -15.45
C LYS A 98 -9.67 3.19 -15.55
N VAL A 99 -10.03 3.80 -14.43
CA VAL A 99 -10.15 5.26 -14.30
C VAL A 99 -8.80 5.81 -13.84
N LYS A 100 -8.33 6.84 -14.51
CA LYS A 100 -7.02 7.43 -14.24
C LYS A 100 -7.08 8.42 -13.09
N PHE A 101 -6.03 8.44 -12.30
CA PHE A 101 -5.75 9.51 -11.35
C PHE A 101 -4.93 10.63 -12.01
N MET A 102 -4.90 11.79 -11.36
CA MET A 102 -3.95 12.85 -11.68
C MET A 102 -2.52 12.39 -11.37
N ASN A 103 -1.54 12.94 -12.06
CA ASN A 103 -0.13 12.58 -11.89
C ASN A 103 0.46 13.02 -10.54
N ARG A 104 -0.24 13.86 -9.79
CA ARG A 104 0.22 14.36 -8.48
C ARG A 104 -0.95 14.45 -7.50
N PRO A 105 -0.72 14.16 -6.22
CA PRO A 105 -1.69 14.43 -5.18
C PRO A 105 -1.91 15.95 -5.05
N THR A 106 -3.10 16.35 -4.67
CA THR A 106 -3.38 17.78 -4.38
C THR A 106 -2.86 18.18 -3.02
N GLU A 107 -2.86 17.24 -2.07
CA GLU A 107 -2.38 17.44 -0.71
C GLU A 107 -1.67 16.17 -0.26
N TYR A 108 -0.59 16.32 0.48
CA TYR A 108 0.04 15.22 1.18
C TYR A 108 0.80 15.70 2.41
N GLY A 109 0.99 14.82 3.38
CA GLY A 109 1.72 15.12 4.58
C GLY A 109 2.04 13.87 5.37
N MET A 110 3.00 13.99 6.29
CA MET A 110 3.38 12.94 7.21
C MET A 110 3.23 13.42 8.64
N SER A 111 2.91 12.49 9.52
CA SER A 111 2.77 12.72 10.95
C SER A 111 3.15 11.49 11.74
N ARG A 112 3.23 11.64 13.07
CA ARG A 112 3.44 10.55 14.02
C ARG A 112 2.14 10.20 14.72
N ASP A 113 1.89 8.92 14.90
CA ASP A 113 0.82 8.38 15.75
C ASP A 113 1.45 7.30 16.65
N GLY A 114 1.82 7.68 17.89
CA GLY A 114 2.60 6.82 18.78
C GLY A 114 3.97 6.47 18.18
N HIS A 115 4.20 5.18 17.94
CA HIS A 115 5.42 4.64 17.32
C HIS A 115 5.26 4.38 15.81
N GLN A 116 4.24 4.92 15.19
CA GLN A 116 3.92 4.71 13.79
C GLN A 116 4.01 6.01 12.99
N ALA A 117 4.57 5.94 11.80
CA ALA A 117 4.52 7.01 10.81
C ALA A 117 3.22 6.90 10.01
N VAL A 118 2.60 8.03 9.76
CA VAL A 118 1.33 8.12 9.03
C VAL A 118 1.48 9.04 7.85
N LEU A 119 1.32 8.51 6.64
CA LEU A 119 1.22 9.26 5.41
C LEU A 119 -0.25 9.54 5.10
N THR A 120 -0.59 10.80 4.83
CA THR A 120 -1.90 11.21 4.35
C THR A 120 -1.76 11.91 3.01
N PHE A 121 -2.64 11.64 2.06
CA PHE A 121 -2.64 12.33 0.77
C PHE A 121 -4.02 12.27 0.11
N VAL A 122 -4.28 13.25 -0.75
CA VAL A 122 -5.49 13.28 -1.59
C VAL A 122 -5.09 12.92 -3.02
N LEU A 123 -5.70 11.85 -3.51
CA LEU A 123 -5.48 11.30 -4.85
C LEU A 123 -6.66 11.67 -5.74
N PRO A 124 -6.56 12.73 -6.55
CA PRO A 124 -7.67 13.16 -7.39
C PRO A 124 -7.81 12.29 -8.63
N LEU A 125 -9.05 12.04 -9.04
CA LEU A 125 -9.34 11.44 -10.35
C LEU A 125 -9.00 12.43 -11.46
N ALA A 126 -8.47 11.95 -12.58
CA ALA A 126 -8.19 12.79 -13.76
C ALA A 126 -9.48 13.42 -14.33
N HIS A 127 -10.59 12.71 -14.19
CA HIS A 127 -11.93 13.19 -14.52
C HIS A 127 -12.89 12.72 -13.42
N PRO A 128 -13.64 13.64 -12.79
CA PRO A 128 -14.67 13.28 -11.82
C PRO A 128 -15.68 12.31 -12.42
N GLN A 129 -16.19 11.39 -11.59
CA GLN A 129 -17.09 10.32 -11.99
C GLN A 129 -18.49 10.53 -11.38
N PRO A 130 -19.59 10.27 -12.11
CA PRO A 130 -20.93 10.36 -11.56
C PRO A 130 -21.14 9.34 -10.44
N LEU A 131 -21.86 9.71 -9.37
CA LEU A 131 -22.15 8.81 -8.24
C LEU A 131 -23.46 8.06 -8.39
N ALA A 132 -24.49 8.72 -8.92
CA ALA A 132 -25.83 8.18 -8.95
C ALA A 132 -25.95 6.94 -9.85
N GLY A 133 -26.38 5.81 -9.27
CA GLY A 133 -26.61 4.57 -9.99
C GLY A 133 -25.36 3.87 -10.50
N GLN A 134 -24.17 4.24 -10.01
CA GLN A 134 -22.91 3.67 -10.46
C GLN A 134 -22.27 2.77 -9.39
N THR A 135 -21.44 1.84 -9.85
CA THR A 135 -20.60 1.00 -9.01
C THR A 135 -19.15 1.21 -9.40
N TYR A 136 -18.33 1.46 -8.40
CA TYR A 136 -16.88 1.63 -8.53
C TYR A 136 -16.16 0.58 -7.70
N THR A 137 -15.00 0.19 -8.17
CA THR A 137 -14.09 -0.67 -7.42
C THR A 137 -12.72 0.00 -7.37
N PHE A 138 -12.07 -0.05 -6.25
CA PHE A 138 -10.66 0.32 -6.14
C PHE A 138 -9.92 -0.69 -5.28
N SER A 139 -8.63 -0.82 -5.54
CA SER A 139 -7.72 -1.67 -4.79
C SER A 139 -6.42 -0.92 -4.53
N THR A 140 -5.86 -1.11 -3.35
CA THR A 140 -4.54 -0.59 -2.98
C THR A 140 -3.69 -1.78 -2.57
N PHE A 141 -2.62 -2.04 -3.33
CA PHE A 141 -1.78 -3.22 -3.15
C PHE A 141 -0.39 -3.02 -3.77
N ASP A 142 0.60 -3.69 -3.21
CA ASP A 142 1.91 -3.80 -3.80
C ASP A 142 1.96 -5.05 -4.68
N PRO A 143 2.17 -4.93 -6.01
CA PRO A 143 2.22 -6.08 -6.91
C PRO A 143 3.41 -7.00 -6.65
N THR A 144 4.46 -6.53 -5.97
CA THR A 144 5.62 -7.35 -5.59
C THR A 144 5.41 -8.10 -4.27
N TYR A 145 4.32 -7.78 -3.55
CA TYR A 145 4.03 -8.33 -2.22
C TYR A 145 5.11 -8.05 -1.16
N TYR A 146 5.99 -7.10 -1.42
CA TYR A 146 6.98 -6.64 -0.44
C TYR A 146 6.31 -5.88 0.70
N VAL A 147 5.24 -5.14 0.41
CA VAL A 147 4.41 -4.41 1.37
C VAL A 147 3.01 -5.02 1.44
N ASP A 148 2.61 -5.49 2.61
CA ASP A 148 1.21 -5.86 2.86
C ASP A 148 0.38 -4.61 3.16
N MET A 149 -0.60 -4.34 2.30
CA MET A 149 -1.47 -3.17 2.38
C MET A 149 -2.92 -3.63 2.57
N SER A 150 -3.51 -3.35 3.72
CA SER A 150 -4.82 -3.92 4.05
C SER A 150 -5.78 -2.95 4.72
N TYR A 151 -7.08 -3.13 4.43
CA TYR A 151 -8.21 -2.57 5.17
C TYR A 151 -8.66 -3.62 6.19
N ALA A 152 -8.65 -3.29 7.48
CA ALA A 152 -9.03 -4.24 8.52
C ALA A 152 -10.54 -4.49 8.57
N LYS A 153 -11.35 -3.52 8.14
CA LYS A 153 -12.82 -3.56 8.21
C LYS A 153 -13.47 -2.58 7.22
N GLU A 154 -14.75 -2.76 6.96
CA GLU A 154 -15.51 -1.89 6.04
C GLU A 154 -15.50 -0.40 6.46
N SER A 155 -15.50 -0.12 7.77
CA SER A 155 -15.44 1.26 8.27
C SER A 155 -14.09 1.97 8.06
N ASP A 156 -13.07 1.29 7.53
CA ASP A 156 -11.83 1.93 7.09
C ASP A 156 -11.97 2.60 5.72
N VAL A 157 -13.07 2.34 5.02
CA VAL A 157 -13.49 3.10 3.84
C VAL A 157 -14.71 3.92 4.23
N THR A 158 -14.63 5.23 4.07
CA THR A 158 -15.69 6.15 4.51
C THR A 158 -16.25 6.99 3.37
N LEU A 159 -17.53 7.29 3.48
CA LEU A 159 -18.26 8.20 2.59
C LEU A 159 -18.46 9.56 3.29
N PRO A 160 -18.55 10.65 2.55
CA PRO A 160 -19.13 11.87 3.08
C PRO A 160 -20.52 11.62 3.68
N THR A 161 -20.86 12.31 4.76
CA THR A 161 -22.14 12.12 5.47
C THR A 161 -23.36 12.27 4.57
N THR A 162 -23.26 13.09 3.54
CA THR A 162 -24.31 13.31 2.54
C THR A 162 -24.63 12.08 1.71
N LEU A 163 -23.71 11.10 1.64
CA LEU A 163 -23.86 9.90 0.82
C LEU A 163 -24.21 8.63 1.63
N HIS A 164 -24.20 8.69 2.97
CA HIS A 164 -24.40 7.52 3.83
C HIS A 164 -25.71 6.76 3.56
N ASN A 165 -26.77 7.47 3.15
CA ASN A 165 -28.08 6.88 2.89
C ASN A 165 -28.27 6.42 1.43
N SER A 166 -27.38 6.82 0.52
CA SER A 166 -27.51 6.57 -0.92
C SER A 166 -26.45 5.68 -1.51
N CYS A 167 -25.34 5.45 -0.78
CA CYS A 167 -24.24 4.61 -1.21
C CYS A 167 -23.96 3.48 -0.21
N LYS A 168 -23.45 2.38 -0.72
CA LYS A 168 -23.01 1.23 0.09
C LYS A 168 -21.52 0.97 -0.19
N ILE A 169 -20.80 0.59 0.85
CA ILE A 169 -19.42 0.13 0.77
C ILE A 169 -19.39 -1.36 1.06
N ALA A 170 -18.52 -2.09 0.37
CA ALA A 170 -18.14 -3.45 0.71
C ALA A 170 -16.62 -3.56 0.55
N VAL A 171 -15.96 -4.11 1.55
CA VAL A 171 -14.52 -4.38 1.53
C VAL A 171 -14.31 -5.87 1.40
N HIS A 172 -13.51 -6.27 0.42
CA HIS A 172 -13.16 -7.67 0.18
C HIS A 172 -11.65 -7.83 0.25
N THR A 173 -11.18 -8.84 0.96
CA THR A 173 -9.77 -9.25 0.88
C THR A 173 -9.57 -10.05 -0.40
N ALA A 174 -8.64 -9.62 -1.25
CA ALA A 174 -8.25 -10.41 -2.40
C ALA A 174 -7.51 -11.68 -1.94
N ASN A 175 -7.95 -12.84 -2.41
CA ASN A 175 -7.16 -14.06 -2.26
C ASN A 175 -6.07 -14.04 -3.33
N LEU A 176 -4.81 -13.90 -2.92
CA LEU A 176 -3.67 -14.04 -3.82
C LEU A 176 -3.64 -15.49 -4.33
N SER A 177 -3.58 -15.68 -5.64
CA SER A 177 -3.35 -17.00 -6.22
C SER A 177 -1.92 -17.45 -5.95
N GLU A 178 -1.68 -18.76 -5.91
CA GLU A 178 -0.32 -19.30 -5.81
C GLU A 178 0.59 -18.79 -6.95
N GLU A 179 0.03 -18.54 -8.12
CA GLU A 179 0.75 -17.98 -9.26
C GLU A 179 1.23 -16.55 -8.99
N THR A 180 0.40 -15.71 -8.35
CA THR A 180 0.77 -14.34 -7.96
C THR A 180 1.86 -14.34 -6.90
N LEU A 181 1.76 -15.24 -5.90
CA LEU A 181 2.78 -15.40 -4.87
C LEU A 181 4.10 -15.90 -5.46
N ASN A 182 4.07 -16.86 -6.37
CA ASN A 182 5.26 -17.37 -7.06
C ASN A 182 5.92 -16.29 -7.94
N PHE A 183 5.14 -15.44 -8.57
CA PHE A 183 5.66 -14.30 -9.34
C PHE A 183 6.37 -13.28 -8.44
N ALA A 184 5.76 -12.92 -7.30
CA ALA A 184 6.39 -12.03 -6.32
C ALA A 184 7.72 -12.59 -5.79
N VAL A 185 7.76 -13.90 -5.48
CA VAL A 185 8.99 -14.59 -5.07
C VAL A 185 10.07 -14.54 -6.16
N SER A 186 9.70 -14.64 -7.43
CA SER A 186 10.68 -14.62 -8.52
C SER A 186 11.31 -13.24 -8.72
N LEU A 187 10.58 -12.16 -8.42
CA LEU A 187 11.11 -10.80 -8.50
C LEU A 187 12.15 -10.51 -7.39
N ASP A 188 11.92 -11.02 -6.18
CA ASP A 188 12.86 -10.85 -5.07
C ASP A 188 14.22 -11.52 -5.31
N ILE A 189 14.29 -12.53 -6.15
CA ILE A 189 15.53 -13.26 -6.48
C ILE A 189 16.38 -12.52 -7.53
N GLU A 190 15.75 -11.72 -8.39
CA GLU A 190 16.44 -10.97 -9.45
C GLU A 190 17.06 -9.66 -8.97
N ASP A 191 16.57 -9.10 -7.87
CA ASP A 191 17.04 -7.82 -7.28
C ASP A 191 18.04 -8.01 -6.11
N ALA A 192 18.38 -9.24 -5.73
CA ALA A 192 19.33 -9.58 -4.67
C ALA A 192 20.72 -9.94 -5.23
#